data_b0571b3f7fbf000dcfc2e9f02272da02
#
_entry.id   b0571b3f7fbf000dcfc2e9f02272da02
#
_cell.length_a   1.000
_cell.length_b   1.000
_cell.length_c   1.000
_cell.angle_alpha   90.00
_cell.angle_beta   90.00
_cell.angle_gamma   90.00
#
_symmetry.space_group_name_H-M   'P 1'
#
loop_
_entity.id
_entity.type
_entity.pdbx_description
1 polymer ?
#
loop_
_entity_poly.entity_id
_entity_poly.type
_entity_poly.pdbx_seq_one_letter_code
_entity_poly.pdbx_strand_id
1 'polypeptide(L)'
;TEMENKALVLEWLAHVEVLVYVVSPERYRDNRAWQLLLAEGGKHAWLFVMNQFDRGQPEQQADFVQQLHKAGFVDPIIINTICAGEKSKSEKDEFNRLGVTIHQLANRQTIAEIEYRSLQLKIADLKQRLEACLGRFGMDDAHQQLVDSWLLNWQRNEDILEQGMVWPIQCMAADYAEKESHLFEGLFRRKKEREEPKKSVKTEFWDAWAQSRYEDELDQLILIADDQRLALTPLRQGLLPLRASAKSKVEAHVELAVRDALVKPGNGVQRFFMKLFAFLGAVLPLSAMSWVGYQVFEGYYQSGLTERAYLGTDFAIHSILLILITWLLPFFIQKQLKPSMEKVALKGLATGLTKGLAALSTETLKVVAENKEARDFMLAEVQALIQQCESTGTKPQTIENKTLSRMLISGRK
;
A
#
# COMPACT_ATOMS: atom_id res chain seq x y z
N THR A 1 -40.36 11.09 24.91
CA THR A 1 -39.80 12.24 25.64
C THR A 1 -39.38 13.35 24.67
N GLU A 2 -38.98 14.53 25.17
CA GLU A 2 -38.64 15.73 24.36
C GLU A 2 -37.47 15.47 23.39
N MET A 3 -36.50 14.66 23.78
CA MET A 3 -35.37 14.26 22.93
C MET A 3 -35.78 13.36 21.76
N GLU A 4 -36.68 12.43 21.99
CA GLU A 4 -37.23 11.51 20.95
C GLU A 4 -38.01 12.31 19.91
N ASN A 5 -38.85 13.24 20.37
CA ASN A 5 -39.58 14.12 19.46
C ASN A 5 -38.67 14.99 18.59
N LYS A 6 -37.54 15.49 19.12
CA LYS A 6 -36.56 16.25 18.35
C LYS A 6 -35.88 15.38 17.29
N ALA A 7 -35.48 14.16 17.65
CA ALA A 7 -34.88 13.22 16.71
C ALA A 7 -35.85 12.88 15.57
N LEU A 8 -37.11 12.60 15.91
CA LEU A 8 -38.16 12.32 14.94
C LEU A 8 -38.40 13.49 13.98
N VAL A 9 -38.45 14.73 14.51
CA VAL A 9 -38.61 15.93 13.65
C VAL A 9 -37.44 16.05 12.68
N LEU A 10 -36.20 15.86 13.13
CA LEU A 10 -35.02 15.94 12.27
C LEU A 10 -34.99 14.85 11.19
N GLU A 11 -35.48 13.65 11.52
CA GLU A 11 -35.63 12.55 10.56
C GLU A 11 -36.64 12.90 9.46
N TRP A 12 -37.83 13.43 9.86
CA TRP A 12 -38.88 13.82 8.91
C TRP A 12 -38.52 15.04 8.06
N LEU A 13 -37.71 15.96 8.57
CA LEU A 13 -37.30 17.16 7.81
C LEU A 13 -36.65 16.81 6.46
N ALA A 14 -35.95 15.69 6.37
CA ALA A 14 -35.35 15.23 5.12
C ALA A 14 -36.37 14.90 4.01
N HIS A 15 -37.64 14.65 4.40
CA HIS A 15 -38.71 14.16 3.53
C HIS A 15 -39.85 15.17 3.31
N VAL A 16 -39.75 16.36 3.90
CA VAL A 16 -40.81 17.38 3.87
C VAL A 16 -40.29 18.63 3.18
N GLU A 17 -41.00 19.12 2.19
CA GLU A 17 -40.64 20.34 1.43
C GLU A 17 -41.26 21.60 2.03
N VAL A 18 -42.44 21.52 2.65
CA VAL A 18 -43.17 22.65 3.21
C VAL A 18 -43.40 22.46 4.70
N LEU A 19 -43.02 23.44 5.50
CA LEU A 19 -43.18 23.46 6.94
C LEU A 19 -44.17 24.53 7.37
N VAL A 20 -45.11 24.15 8.25
CA VAL A 20 -45.99 25.13 8.91
C VAL A 20 -45.48 25.35 10.32
N TYR A 21 -44.94 26.57 10.54
CA TYR A 21 -44.40 26.95 11.84
C TYR A 21 -45.50 27.64 12.65
N VAL A 22 -46.03 26.94 13.67
CA VAL A 22 -47.11 27.41 14.50
C VAL A 22 -46.58 27.95 15.82
N VAL A 23 -46.86 29.22 16.11
CA VAL A 23 -46.47 29.89 17.35
C VAL A 23 -47.71 30.53 18.03
N SER A 24 -47.59 30.85 19.31
CA SER A 24 -48.53 31.73 20.00
C SER A 24 -47.90 33.05 20.34
N PRO A 25 -48.68 34.13 20.61
CA PRO A 25 -48.16 35.41 21.01
C PRO A 25 -47.22 35.41 22.24
N GLU A 26 -47.40 34.38 23.09
CA GLU A 26 -46.55 34.19 24.28
C GLU A 26 -45.22 33.47 23.99
N ARG A 27 -45.14 32.67 22.90
CA ARG A 27 -44.02 31.78 22.63
C ARG A 27 -43.33 31.96 21.29
N TYR A 28 -43.67 33.01 20.52
CA TYR A 28 -43.04 33.20 19.19
C TYR A 28 -41.53 33.48 19.26
N ARG A 29 -40.98 33.80 20.45
CA ARG A 29 -39.55 33.98 20.73
C ARG A 29 -38.87 32.71 21.30
N ASP A 30 -39.50 31.52 21.20
CA ASP A 30 -38.87 30.28 21.71
C ASP A 30 -37.57 29.98 20.94
N ASN A 31 -36.48 30.03 21.68
CA ASN A 31 -35.14 29.89 21.11
C ASN A 31 -34.91 28.52 20.43
N ARG A 32 -35.56 27.45 20.92
CA ARG A 32 -35.33 26.10 20.38
C ARG A 32 -35.91 25.96 18.97
N ALA A 33 -37.16 26.37 18.80
CA ALA A 33 -37.81 26.35 17.49
C ALA A 33 -37.15 27.33 16.52
N TRP A 34 -36.67 28.45 17.05
CA TRP A 34 -35.92 29.45 16.29
C TRP A 34 -34.59 28.95 15.77
N GLN A 35 -33.82 28.18 16.55
CA GLN A 35 -32.57 27.52 16.11
C GLN A 35 -32.82 26.57 14.98
N LEU A 36 -33.90 25.77 15.02
CA LEU A 36 -34.29 24.88 13.94
C LEU A 36 -34.60 25.66 12.66
N LEU A 37 -35.35 26.73 12.76
CA LEU A 37 -35.67 27.62 11.63
C LEU A 37 -34.39 28.21 11.01
N LEU A 38 -33.44 28.68 11.82
CA LEU A 38 -32.17 29.19 11.33
C LEU A 38 -31.29 28.15 10.67
N ALA A 39 -31.30 26.92 11.18
CA ALA A 39 -30.55 25.81 10.62
C ALA A 39 -31.12 25.29 9.28
N GLU A 40 -32.44 25.17 9.20
CA GLU A 40 -33.14 24.54 8.08
C GLU A 40 -33.88 25.54 7.18
N GLY A 41 -33.87 26.84 7.54
CA GLY A 41 -34.69 27.86 6.88
C GLY A 41 -34.47 28.02 5.38
N GLY A 42 -33.24 27.76 4.90
CA GLY A 42 -32.91 27.85 3.48
C GLY A 42 -33.31 26.60 2.64
N LYS A 43 -33.63 25.50 3.31
CA LYS A 43 -33.88 24.19 2.65
C LYS A 43 -35.35 23.94 2.37
N HIS A 44 -36.26 24.57 3.14
CA HIS A 44 -37.71 24.29 3.10
C HIS A 44 -38.48 25.56 2.79
N ALA A 45 -39.71 25.41 2.33
CA ALA A 45 -40.68 26.50 2.26
C ALA A 45 -41.42 26.62 3.59
N TRP A 46 -41.55 27.86 4.14
CA TRP A 46 -42.08 28.10 5.47
C TRP A 46 -43.36 28.91 5.41
N LEU A 47 -44.41 28.37 6.02
CA LEU A 47 -45.67 29.05 6.30
C LEU A 47 -45.76 29.33 7.82
N PHE A 48 -45.99 30.57 8.20
CA PHE A 48 -46.05 30.97 9.61
C PHE A 48 -47.49 31.12 10.04
N VAL A 49 -47.84 30.55 11.20
CA VAL A 49 -49.15 30.65 11.80
C VAL A 49 -49.02 31.15 13.22
N MET A 50 -49.64 32.30 13.53
CA MET A 50 -49.74 32.81 14.87
C MET A 50 -51.11 32.42 15.45
N ASN A 51 -51.14 31.33 16.19
CA ASN A 51 -52.34 30.79 16.80
C ASN A 51 -52.66 31.47 18.13
N GLN A 52 -53.93 31.50 18.58
CA GLN A 52 -54.37 32.19 19.76
C GLN A 52 -54.14 33.72 19.71
N PHE A 53 -54.25 34.29 18.53
CA PHE A 53 -54.02 35.73 18.34
C PHE A 53 -55.03 36.62 19.04
N ASP A 54 -56.18 36.09 19.51
CA ASP A 54 -57.11 36.69 20.43
C ASP A 54 -56.50 37.15 21.77
N ARG A 55 -55.37 36.49 22.14
CA ARG A 55 -54.58 36.83 23.35
C ARG A 55 -53.39 37.69 23.07
N GLY A 56 -53.14 38.00 21.80
CA GLY A 56 -51.97 38.75 21.34
C GLY A 56 -52.29 40.22 21.07
N GLN A 57 -51.20 40.98 20.88
CA GLN A 57 -51.26 42.40 20.48
C GLN A 57 -50.61 42.59 19.10
N PRO A 58 -51.07 43.54 18.29
CA PRO A 58 -50.48 43.83 16.96
C PRO A 58 -48.97 44.03 16.96
N GLU A 59 -48.42 44.56 18.06
CA GLU A 59 -47.00 44.81 18.25
C GLU A 59 -46.19 43.52 18.28
N GLN A 60 -46.75 42.41 18.81
CA GLN A 60 -46.13 41.10 18.86
C GLN A 60 -46.03 40.48 17.44
N GLN A 61 -47.06 40.68 16.61
CA GLN A 61 -47.03 40.31 15.21
C GLN A 61 -45.96 41.08 14.44
N ALA A 62 -45.88 42.42 14.67
CA ALA A 62 -44.88 43.27 14.03
C ALA A 62 -43.45 42.89 14.42
N ASP A 63 -43.22 42.55 15.69
CA ASP A 63 -41.94 42.06 16.18
C ASP A 63 -41.60 40.70 15.55
N PHE A 64 -42.59 39.79 15.47
CA PHE A 64 -42.36 38.49 14.81
C PHE A 64 -41.97 38.64 13.34
N VAL A 65 -42.64 39.53 12.58
CA VAL A 65 -42.26 39.89 11.21
C VAL A 65 -40.81 40.38 11.17
N GLN A 66 -40.41 41.25 12.09
CA GLN A 66 -39.04 41.77 12.14
C GLN A 66 -38.00 40.68 12.42
N GLN A 67 -38.33 39.71 13.29
CA GLN A 67 -37.47 38.58 13.54
C GLN A 67 -37.31 37.67 12.29
N LEU A 68 -38.42 37.43 11.56
CA LEU A 68 -38.37 36.67 10.31
C LEU A 68 -37.55 37.40 9.21
N HIS A 69 -37.64 38.72 9.14
CA HIS A 69 -36.76 39.49 8.23
C HIS A 69 -35.28 39.34 8.61
N LYS A 70 -34.92 39.34 9.90
CA LYS A 70 -33.56 39.07 10.36
C LYS A 70 -33.11 37.67 10.02
N ALA A 71 -34.03 36.67 9.96
CA ALA A 71 -33.74 35.32 9.53
C ALA A 71 -33.60 35.17 8.02
N GLY A 72 -33.87 36.20 7.20
CA GLY A 72 -33.71 36.22 5.76
C GLY A 72 -34.97 36.07 4.94
N PHE A 73 -36.17 36.08 5.56
CA PHE A 73 -37.44 36.11 4.85
C PHE A 73 -37.76 37.54 4.42
N VAL A 74 -37.99 37.78 3.14
CA VAL A 74 -38.24 39.16 2.62
C VAL A 74 -39.67 39.60 2.87
N ASP A 75 -40.65 38.75 2.64
CA ASP A 75 -42.09 39.05 2.82
C ASP A 75 -42.80 37.78 3.34
N PRO A 76 -42.56 37.37 4.61
CA PRO A 76 -43.11 36.13 5.17
C PRO A 76 -44.63 36.14 5.21
N ILE A 77 -45.25 35.00 4.84
CA ILE A 77 -46.71 34.82 4.99
C ILE A 77 -46.98 34.43 6.44
N ILE A 78 -47.63 35.32 7.17
CA ILE A 78 -48.09 35.08 8.54
C ILE A 78 -49.62 35.05 8.52
N ILE A 79 -50.17 34.00 9.10
CA ILE A 79 -51.65 33.80 9.21
C ILE A 79 -52.02 33.75 10.68
N ASN A 80 -52.92 34.62 11.05
CA ASN A 80 -53.43 34.71 12.43
C ASN A 80 -54.64 33.79 12.60
N THR A 81 -54.62 32.95 13.62
CA THR A 81 -55.76 32.07 13.94
C THR A 81 -56.20 32.25 15.39
N ILE A 82 -57.49 32.07 15.64
CA ILE A 82 -58.13 32.30 16.93
C ILE A 82 -58.71 30.96 17.44
N CYS A 83 -58.57 30.69 18.73
CA CYS A 83 -59.12 29.51 19.37
C CYS A 83 -60.49 29.79 20.08
N ALA A 84 -61.18 30.81 19.75
CA ALA A 84 -62.49 31.10 20.37
C ALA A 84 -63.59 30.18 19.84
N GLY A 85 -64.33 29.54 20.74
CA GLY A 85 -65.40 28.62 20.39
C GLY A 85 -66.48 29.25 19.52
N GLU A 86 -67.41 28.43 18.99
CA GLU A 86 -68.34 28.61 17.86
C GLU A 86 -69.15 29.93 17.73
N LYS A 87 -69.02 30.89 18.63
CA LYS A 87 -69.84 32.12 18.65
C LYS A 87 -69.17 33.42 18.17
N SER A 88 -67.92 33.39 17.80
CA SER A 88 -67.24 34.59 17.34
C SER A 88 -66.48 34.36 16.05
N LYS A 89 -67.13 34.52 14.89
CA LYS A 89 -66.41 34.81 13.64
C LYS A 89 -65.84 36.21 13.78
N SER A 90 -64.70 36.33 14.45
CA SER A 90 -63.96 37.56 14.50
C SER A 90 -63.36 37.83 13.13
N GLU A 91 -63.46 39.07 12.62
CA GLU A 91 -62.77 39.48 11.40
C GLU A 91 -61.24 39.29 11.43
N LYS A 92 -60.69 38.96 12.62
CA LYS A 92 -59.27 38.68 12.84
C LYS A 92 -58.88 37.23 12.66
N ASP A 93 -59.83 36.32 12.46
CA ASP A 93 -59.54 34.89 12.23
C ASP A 93 -59.27 34.61 10.76
N GLU A 94 -58.04 34.29 10.42
CA GLU A 94 -57.62 33.96 9.04
C GLU A 94 -57.55 32.46 8.80
N PHE A 95 -58.21 31.61 9.59
CA PHE A 95 -58.16 30.14 9.43
C PHE A 95 -58.56 29.70 8.00
N ASN A 96 -59.58 30.33 7.42
CA ASN A 96 -59.96 30.05 6.03
C ASN A 96 -58.86 30.40 5.05
N ARG A 97 -58.10 31.46 5.29
CA ARG A 97 -56.93 31.83 4.48
C ARG A 97 -55.82 30.79 4.58
N LEU A 98 -55.62 30.17 5.76
CA LEU A 98 -54.71 29.06 5.93
C LEU A 98 -55.11 27.87 5.01
N GLY A 99 -56.39 27.47 5.03
CA GLY A 99 -56.90 26.45 4.17
C GLY A 99 -56.72 26.70 2.67
N VAL A 100 -57.03 27.93 2.23
CA VAL A 100 -56.85 28.38 0.85
C VAL A 100 -55.35 28.35 0.47
N THR A 101 -54.47 28.80 1.36
CA THR A 101 -53.01 28.82 1.09
C THR A 101 -52.47 27.41 0.99
N ILE A 102 -52.87 26.47 1.83
CA ILE A 102 -52.50 25.07 1.75
C ILE A 102 -53.02 24.42 0.45
N HIS A 103 -54.27 24.72 0.04
CA HIS A 103 -54.82 24.22 -1.23
C HIS A 103 -54.06 24.82 -2.44
N GLN A 104 -53.65 26.07 -2.40
CA GLN A 104 -52.84 26.65 -3.46
C GLN A 104 -51.47 26.01 -3.58
N LEU A 105 -50.85 25.65 -2.43
CA LEU A 105 -49.60 24.91 -2.41
C LEU A 105 -49.74 23.45 -2.91
N ALA A 106 -50.91 22.86 -2.76
CA ALA A 106 -51.22 21.50 -3.25
C ALA A 106 -51.47 21.46 -4.78
N ASN A 107 -51.34 22.57 -5.50
CA ASN A 107 -51.41 22.59 -6.96
C ASN A 107 -50.21 21.86 -7.55
N ARG A 108 -50.44 21.03 -8.59
CA ARG A 108 -49.38 20.24 -9.27
C ARG A 108 -48.17 21.07 -9.73
N GLN A 109 -48.39 22.28 -10.23
CA GLN A 109 -47.31 23.16 -10.65
C GLN A 109 -46.45 23.64 -9.50
N THR A 110 -47.04 24.02 -8.36
CA THR A 110 -46.34 24.44 -7.14
C THR A 110 -45.57 23.28 -6.50
N ILE A 111 -46.15 22.08 -6.50
CA ILE A 111 -45.46 20.86 -6.02
C ILE A 111 -44.22 20.61 -6.88
N ALA A 112 -44.34 20.65 -8.21
CA ALA A 112 -43.21 20.42 -9.11
C ALA A 112 -42.08 21.48 -8.92
N GLU A 113 -42.43 22.74 -8.69
CA GLU A 113 -41.45 23.82 -8.38
C GLU A 113 -40.72 23.57 -7.05
N ILE A 114 -41.46 23.13 -6.01
CA ILE A 114 -40.91 22.82 -4.69
C ILE A 114 -39.99 21.58 -4.77
N GLU A 115 -40.43 20.52 -5.41
CA GLU A 115 -39.65 19.28 -5.61
C GLU A 115 -38.36 19.57 -6.37
N TYR A 116 -38.46 20.35 -7.46
CA TYR A 116 -37.30 20.75 -8.24
C TYR A 116 -36.28 21.53 -7.39
N ARG A 117 -36.76 22.51 -6.62
CA ARG A 117 -35.89 23.30 -5.74
C ARG A 117 -35.25 22.42 -4.65
N SER A 118 -36.03 21.56 -3.99
CA SER A 118 -35.51 20.61 -3.01
C SER A 118 -34.41 19.74 -3.60
N LEU A 119 -34.62 19.22 -4.79
CA LEU A 119 -33.63 18.45 -5.52
C LEU A 119 -32.36 19.26 -5.77
N GLN A 120 -32.47 20.51 -6.22
CA GLN A 120 -31.33 21.39 -6.47
C GLN A 120 -30.50 21.65 -5.19
N LEU A 121 -31.17 21.87 -4.07
CA LEU A 121 -30.50 22.08 -2.78
C LEU A 121 -29.78 20.80 -2.32
N LYS A 122 -30.41 19.62 -2.48
CA LYS A 122 -29.80 18.33 -2.14
C LYS A 122 -28.58 18.03 -3.03
N ILE A 123 -28.66 18.36 -4.32
CA ILE A 123 -27.52 18.22 -5.26
C ILE A 123 -26.38 19.17 -4.85
N ALA A 124 -26.69 20.42 -4.50
CA ALA A 124 -25.68 21.38 -4.06
C ALA A 124 -24.99 20.95 -2.74
N ASP A 125 -25.75 20.47 -1.76
CA ASP A 125 -25.22 19.92 -0.51
C ASP A 125 -24.35 18.66 -0.78
N LEU A 126 -24.80 17.76 -1.65
CA LEU A 126 -24.02 16.60 -2.05
C LEU A 126 -22.71 17.01 -2.73
N LYS A 127 -22.76 17.95 -3.67
CA LYS A 127 -21.56 18.48 -4.34
C LYS A 127 -20.57 19.05 -3.32
N GLN A 128 -21.04 19.89 -2.39
CA GLN A 128 -20.20 20.47 -1.35
C GLN A 128 -19.54 19.39 -0.47
N ARG A 129 -20.28 18.33 -0.11
CA ARG A 129 -19.71 17.19 0.65
C ARG A 129 -18.68 16.42 -0.15
N LEU A 130 -18.92 16.18 -1.44
CA LEU A 130 -17.97 15.52 -2.33
C LEU A 130 -16.70 16.35 -2.50
N GLU A 131 -16.80 17.66 -2.69
CA GLU A 131 -15.66 18.58 -2.75
C GLU A 131 -14.85 18.58 -1.45
N ALA A 132 -15.54 18.57 -0.30
CA ALA A 132 -14.89 18.44 1.01
C ALA A 132 -14.18 17.08 1.18
N CYS A 133 -14.69 16.00 0.57
CA CYS A 133 -14.02 14.70 0.54
C CYS A 133 -12.74 14.74 -0.30
N LEU A 134 -12.72 15.44 -1.45
CA LEU A 134 -11.51 15.54 -2.28
C LEU A 134 -10.31 16.06 -1.49
N GLY A 135 -10.51 17.04 -0.62
CA GLY A 135 -9.45 17.58 0.24
C GLY A 135 -8.84 16.59 1.25
N ARG A 136 -9.45 15.42 1.43
CA ARG A 136 -8.97 14.36 2.34
C ARG A 136 -8.12 13.29 1.67
N PHE A 137 -8.02 13.29 0.34
CA PHE A 137 -7.25 12.29 -0.42
C PHE A 137 -5.73 12.55 -0.48
N GLY A 138 -5.23 13.56 0.23
CA GLY A 138 -3.84 13.96 0.17
C GLY A 138 -3.49 14.76 -1.10
N MET A 139 -2.21 15.16 -1.21
CA MET A 139 -1.71 15.87 -2.38
C MET A 139 -1.47 14.91 -3.55
N ASP A 140 -1.45 15.45 -4.79
CA ASP A 140 -1.28 14.62 -5.99
C ASP A 140 0.08 13.92 -6.07
N ASP A 141 1.11 14.52 -5.50
CA ASP A 141 2.48 14.00 -5.45
C ASP A 141 2.78 13.15 -4.19
N ALA A 142 1.83 12.99 -3.27
CA ALA A 142 2.03 12.30 -2.00
C ALA A 142 2.56 10.86 -2.18
N HIS A 143 2.03 10.11 -3.14
CA HIS A 143 2.53 8.76 -3.42
C HIS A 143 3.94 8.75 -4.02
N GLN A 144 4.28 9.73 -4.83
CA GLN A 144 5.64 9.84 -5.37
C GLN A 144 6.63 10.15 -4.25
N GLN A 145 6.29 11.08 -3.36
CA GLN A 145 7.12 11.38 -2.19
C GLN A 145 7.28 10.17 -1.27
N LEU A 146 6.21 9.34 -1.13
CA LEU A 146 6.26 8.10 -0.36
C LEU A 146 7.23 7.09 -1.00
N VAL A 147 7.20 6.93 -2.32
CA VAL A 147 8.11 6.05 -3.08
C VAL A 147 9.56 6.53 -2.94
N ASP A 148 9.81 7.83 -3.14
CA ASP A 148 11.15 8.41 -3.07
C ASP A 148 11.73 8.28 -1.66
N SER A 149 10.91 8.51 -0.63
CA SER A 149 11.30 8.33 0.77
C SER A 149 11.60 6.87 1.09
N TRP A 150 10.78 5.93 0.59
CA TRP A 150 11.03 4.49 0.74
C TRP A 150 12.38 4.10 0.13
N LEU A 151 12.63 4.48 -1.13
CA LEU A 151 13.87 4.12 -1.82
C LEU A 151 15.12 4.65 -1.08
N LEU A 152 15.06 5.88 -0.59
CA LEU A 152 16.15 6.48 0.17
C LEU A 152 16.42 5.77 1.50
N ASN A 153 15.35 5.50 2.27
CA ASN A 153 15.46 4.85 3.57
C ASN A 153 15.85 3.38 3.41
N TRP A 154 15.25 2.69 2.42
CA TRP A 154 15.55 1.29 2.15
C TRP A 154 17.01 1.08 1.76
N GLN A 155 17.60 1.94 0.92
CA GLN A 155 19.00 1.84 0.55
C GLN A 155 19.91 1.88 1.78
N ARG A 156 19.63 2.77 2.75
CA ARG A 156 20.39 2.83 4.01
C ARG A 156 20.20 1.58 4.85
N ASN A 157 18.97 1.08 4.91
CA ASN A 157 18.65 -0.11 5.70
C ASN A 157 19.23 -1.38 5.05
N GLU A 158 19.27 -1.46 3.72
CA GLU A 158 19.91 -2.54 2.97
C GLU A 158 21.40 -2.63 3.33
N ASP A 159 22.13 -1.51 3.31
CA ASP A 159 23.54 -1.45 3.72
C ASP A 159 23.74 -1.93 5.17
N ILE A 160 22.86 -1.55 6.10
CA ILE A 160 22.90 -1.98 7.51
C ILE A 160 22.61 -3.48 7.63
N LEU A 161 21.61 -3.98 6.92
CA LEU A 161 21.26 -5.40 6.93
C LEU A 161 22.40 -6.24 6.33
N GLU A 162 22.98 -5.82 5.20
CA GLU A 162 24.12 -6.52 4.60
C GLU A 162 25.30 -6.58 5.59
N GLN A 163 25.64 -5.48 6.26
CA GLN A 163 26.72 -5.46 7.24
C GLN A 163 26.40 -6.34 8.47
N GLY A 164 25.19 -6.28 9.00
CA GLY A 164 24.77 -7.10 10.14
C GLY A 164 24.76 -8.58 9.84
N MET A 165 24.50 -8.97 8.58
CA MET A 165 24.44 -10.35 8.13
C MET A 165 25.80 -10.96 7.78
N VAL A 166 26.87 -10.20 7.78
CA VAL A 166 28.24 -10.68 7.45
C VAL A 166 28.62 -11.89 8.31
N TRP A 167 28.42 -11.80 9.64
CA TRP A 167 28.77 -12.87 10.56
C TRP A 167 27.94 -14.16 10.38
N PRO A 168 26.59 -14.12 10.33
CA PRO A 168 25.77 -15.28 9.97
C PRO A 168 26.18 -15.91 8.64
N ILE A 169 26.45 -15.13 7.62
CA ILE A 169 26.91 -15.58 6.30
C ILE A 169 28.24 -16.33 6.39
N GLN A 170 29.22 -15.81 7.16
CA GLN A 170 30.50 -16.46 7.37
C GLN A 170 30.36 -17.81 8.10
N CYS A 171 29.56 -17.84 9.18
CA CYS A 171 29.30 -19.09 9.91
C CYS A 171 28.66 -20.15 9.00
N MET A 172 27.64 -19.79 8.24
CA MET A 172 26.99 -20.72 7.30
C MET A 172 27.91 -21.17 6.18
N ALA A 173 28.76 -20.29 5.66
CA ALA A 173 29.73 -20.65 4.63
C ALA A 173 30.78 -21.67 5.16
N ALA A 174 31.21 -21.51 6.42
CA ALA A 174 32.11 -22.46 7.07
C ALA A 174 31.45 -23.83 7.26
N ASP A 175 30.15 -23.90 7.64
CA ASP A 175 29.39 -25.15 7.76
C ASP A 175 29.30 -25.91 6.41
N TYR A 176 29.21 -25.20 5.29
CA TYR A 176 29.24 -25.83 3.94
C TYR A 176 30.61 -26.43 3.64
N ALA A 177 31.71 -25.78 4.04
CA ALA A 177 33.07 -26.28 3.84
C ALA A 177 33.34 -27.52 4.72
N GLU A 178 32.87 -27.54 5.97
CA GLU A 178 33.02 -28.68 6.88
C GLU A 178 32.27 -29.92 6.38
N LYS A 179 31.05 -29.76 5.91
CA LYS A 179 30.26 -30.85 5.33
C LYS A 179 30.96 -31.51 4.12
N GLU A 180 31.65 -30.74 3.29
CA GLU A 180 32.39 -31.28 2.16
C GLU A 180 33.65 -32.04 2.62
N SER A 181 34.39 -31.53 3.61
CA SER A 181 35.57 -32.21 4.16
C SER A 181 35.22 -33.58 4.73
N HIS A 182 34.10 -33.69 5.44
CA HIS A 182 33.63 -34.99 5.99
C HIS A 182 33.20 -36.01 4.90
N LEU A 183 32.68 -35.56 3.76
CA LEU A 183 32.36 -36.44 2.65
C LEU A 183 33.62 -37.06 2.02
N PHE A 184 34.72 -36.33 1.93
CA PHE A 184 36.01 -36.81 1.41
C PHE A 184 36.79 -37.67 2.43
N GLU A 185 36.75 -37.32 3.72
CA GLU A 185 37.36 -38.14 4.78
C GLU A 185 36.66 -39.48 4.95
N GLY A 186 35.35 -39.56 4.76
CA GLY A 186 34.58 -40.80 4.80
C GLY A 186 34.97 -41.84 3.73
N LEU A 187 35.56 -41.38 2.61
CA LEU A 187 36.06 -42.25 1.53
C LEU A 187 37.47 -42.83 1.80
N PHE A 188 38.28 -42.21 2.65
CA PHE A 188 39.67 -42.58 2.89
C PHE A 188 40.01 -43.02 4.32
N ARG A 189 39.11 -42.80 5.30
CA ARG A 189 39.35 -43.15 6.69
C ARG A 189 38.51 -44.35 7.13
N ARG A 190 39.16 -45.49 7.27
CA ARG A 190 38.72 -46.65 8.04
C ARG A 190 38.46 -46.21 9.48
N LYS A 191 37.18 -46.28 9.87
CA LYS A 191 36.61 -46.33 11.22
C LYS A 191 37.58 -45.91 12.38
N LYS A 192 37.63 -44.68 12.74
CA LYS A 192 38.08 -44.20 14.04
C LYS A 192 36.99 -43.35 14.68
N GLU A 193 36.59 -43.77 15.85
CA GLU A 193 35.63 -43.26 16.82
C GLU A 193 34.86 -41.98 16.43
N ARG A 194 33.52 -42.11 16.52
CA ARG A 194 32.56 -41.03 16.52
C ARG A 194 32.87 -40.07 17.67
N GLU A 195 33.59 -39.03 17.41
CA GLU A 195 33.42 -37.79 18.19
C GLU A 195 32.02 -37.26 17.81
N GLU A 196 31.20 -37.09 18.84
CA GLU A 196 29.87 -36.45 18.67
C GLU A 196 30.04 -35.13 17.93
N PRO A 197 29.20 -34.85 16.91
CA PRO A 197 29.27 -33.58 16.23
C PRO A 197 29.06 -32.48 17.27
N LYS A 198 30.05 -31.61 17.48
CA LYS A 198 29.87 -30.37 18.19
C LYS A 198 28.55 -29.78 17.73
N LYS A 199 27.60 -29.56 18.65
CA LYS A 199 26.36 -28.85 18.39
C LYS A 199 26.69 -27.57 17.63
N SER A 200 26.63 -27.57 16.32
CA SER A 200 26.65 -26.33 15.55
C SER A 200 25.45 -25.53 16.05
N VAL A 201 25.71 -24.40 16.64
CA VAL A 201 24.66 -23.42 16.94
C VAL A 201 23.98 -23.18 15.59
N LYS A 202 22.75 -23.63 15.43
CA LYS A 202 21.98 -23.37 14.22
C LYS A 202 21.84 -21.84 14.13
N THR A 203 22.78 -21.21 13.44
CA THR A 203 22.70 -19.78 13.17
C THR A 203 21.53 -19.59 12.22
N GLU A 204 20.48 -18.95 12.70
CA GLU A 204 19.35 -18.57 11.86
C GLU A 204 19.83 -17.50 10.87
N PHE A 205 19.58 -17.70 9.58
CA PHE A 205 20.02 -16.74 8.56
C PHE A 205 19.28 -15.41 8.71
N TRP A 206 17.94 -15.45 8.81
CA TRP A 206 17.11 -14.27 9.07
C TRP A 206 16.65 -14.31 10.52
N ASP A 207 17.37 -13.61 11.38
CA ASP A 207 17.14 -13.58 12.81
C ASP A 207 16.09 -12.51 13.22
N ALA A 208 15.79 -12.44 14.51
CA ALA A 208 14.84 -11.47 15.06
C ALA A 208 15.31 -10.01 14.84
N TRP A 209 16.63 -9.75 14.79
CA TRP A 209 17.17 -8.43 14.54
C TRP A 209 16.89 -7.99 13.09
N ALA A 210 17.15 -8.84 12.11
CA ALA A 210 16.89 -8.55 10.71
C ALA A 210 15.38 -8.35 10.45
N GLN A 211 14.55 -9.18 11.07
CA GLN A 211 13.09 -9.05 11.00
C GLN A 211 12.62 -7.72 11.58
N SER A 212 13.09 -7.34 12.77
CA SER A 212 12.74 -6.07 13.41
C SER A 212 13.14 -4.87 12.58
N ARG A 213 14.34 -4.90 11.98
CA ARG A 213 14.82 -3.81 11.11
C ARG A 213 13.92 -3.62 9.88
N TYR A 214 13.49 -4.72 9.25
CA TYR A 214 12.55 -4.64 8.14
C TYR A 214 11.19 -4.10 8.58
N GLU A 215 10.68 -4.55 9.73
CA GLU A 215 9.41 -4.08 10.29
C GLU A 215 9.46 -2.60 10.66
N ASP A 216 10.56 -2.13 11.23
CA ASP A 216 10.78 -0.71 11.54
C ASP A 216 10.68 0.16 10.28
N GLU A 217 11.27 -0.28 9.15
CA GLU A 217 11.17 0.45 7.89
C GLU A 217 9.74 0.48 7.33
N LEU A 218 8.99 -0.63 7.46
CA LEU A 218 7.57 -0.64 7.07
C LEU A 218 6.74 0.28 7.95
N ASP A 219 7.07 0.39 9.25
CA ASP A 219 6.38 1.30 10.16
C ASP A 219 6.72 2.77 9.85
N GLN A 220 7.96 3.07 9.48
CA GLN A 220 8.33 4.40 8.97
C GLN A 220 7.60 4.76 7.68
N LEU A 221 7.45 3.82 6.75
CA LEU A 221 6.66 4.02 5.54
C LEU A 221 5.20 4.40 5.88
N ILE A 222 4.60 3.73 6.86
CA ILE A 222 3.24 4.02 7.33
C ILE A 222 3.16 5.42 7.97
N LEU A 223 4.16 5.84 8.75
CA LEU A 223 4.22 7.17 9.36
C LEU A 223 4.32 8.26 8.28
N ILE A 224 5.18 8.08 7.28
CA ILE A 224 5.29 9.02 6.15
C ILE A 224 3.97 9.09 5.38
N ALA A 225 3.29 7.96 5.17
CA ALA A 225 1.98 7.94 4.51
C ALA A 225 0.90 8.71 5.32
N ASP A 226 0.95 8.66 6.66
CA ASP A 226 0.06 9.43 7.54
C ASP A 226 0.33 10.94 7.43
N ASP A 227 1.58 11.34 7.47
CA ASP A 227 2.00 12.74 7.29
C ASP A 227 1.53 13.30 5.94
N GLN A 228 1.53 12.47 4.90
CA GLN A 228 1.02 12.80 3.56
C GLN A 228 -0.51 12.66 3.43
N ARG A 229 -1.22 12.32 4.51
CA ARG A 229 -2.68 12.11 4.55
C ARG A 229 -3.18 11.04 3.58
N LEU A 230 -2.39 10.02 3.34
CA LEU A 230 -2.78 8.88 2.52
C LEU A 230 -3.65 7.90 3.32
N ALA A 231 -4.44 7.09 2.61
CA ALA A 231 -5.28 6.07 3.24
C ALA A 231 -4.44 4.95 3.87
N LEU A 232 -4.37 4.92 5.20
CA LEU A 232 -3.51 3.99 5.94
C LEU A 232 -4.04 2.56 5.98
N THR A 233 -5.38 2.39 6.02
CA THR A 233 -5.98 1.05 6.19
C THR A 233 -5.59 0.09 5.04
N PRO A 234 -5.76 0.43 3.76
CA PRO A 234 -5.37 -0.44 2.67
C PRO A 234 -3.85 -0.66 2.61
N LEU A 235 -3.05 0.37 2.90
CA LEU A 235 -1.59 0.26 2.97
C LEU A 235 -1.16 -0.73 4.05
N ARG A 236 -1.67 -0.61 5.27
CA ARG A 236 -1.38 -1.54 6.38
C ARG A 236 -1.79 -2.97 6.05
N GLN A 237 -2.98 -3.16 5.46
CA GLN A 237 -3.46 -4.48 5.06
C GLN A 237 -2.57 -5.12 3.99
N GLY A 238 -2.08 -4.35 3.02
CA GLY A 238 -1.17 -4.82 1.99
C GLY A 238 0.23 -5.18 2.53
N LEU A 239 0.71 -4.46 3.56
CA LEU A 239 2.03 -4.70 4.17
C LEU A 239 2.04 -5.87 5.17
N LEU A 240 0.91 -6.26 5.76
CA LEU A 240 0.82 -7.37 6.71
C LEU A 240 1.38 -8.69 6.18
N PRO A 241 1.01 -9.19 4.98
CA PRO A 241 1.55 -10.43 4.44
C PRO A 241 3.05 -10.33 4.15
N LEU A 242 3.58 -9.13 3.83
CA LEU A 242 5.00 -8.93 3.60
C LEU A 242 5.79 -9.09 4.89
N ARG A 243 5.32 -8.53 6.02
CA ARG A 243 5.92 -8.73 7.34
C ARG A 243 6.03 -10.21 7.69
N ALA A 244 4.94 -10.96 7.52
CA ALA A 244 4.89 -12.38 7.85
C ALA A 244 5.76 -13.25 6.94
N SER A 245 5.93 -12.88 5.68
CA SER A 245 6.63 -13.69 4.66
C SER A 245 8.08 -13.27 4.41
N ALA A 246 8.58 -12.18 5.01
CA ALA A 246 9.90 -11.64 4.77
C ALA A 246 11.01 -12.67 4.95
N LYS A 247 11.02 -13.36 6.09
CA LYS A 247 11.98 -14.42 6.40
C LYS A 247 12.00 -15.50 5.32
N SER A 248 10.85 -16.09 5.02
CA SER A 248 10.75 -17.19 4.06
C SER A 248 11.17 -16.80 2.65
N LYS A 249 10.91 -15.54 2.25
CA LYS A 249 11.30 -15.01 0.93
C LYS A 249 12.80 -14.83 0.82
N VAL A 250 13.40 -14.17 1.82
CA VAL A 250 14.86 -13.96 1.83
C VAL A 250 15.57 -15.31 1.87
N GLU A 251 15.17 -16.24 2.75
CA GLU A 251 15.75 -17.58 2.85
C GLU A 251 15.62 -18.37 1.53
N ALA A 252 14.49 -18.27 0.82
CA ALA A 252 14.32 -18.90 -0.48
C ALA A 252 15.27 -18.36 -1.54
N HIS A 253 15.47 -17.04 -1.62
CA HIS A 253 16.43 -16.43 -2.54
C HIS A 253 17.87 -16.81 -2.21
N VAL A 254 18.21 -16.89 -0.93
CA VAL A 254 19.52 -17.30 -0.45
C VAL A 254 19.78 -18.77 -0.78
N GLU A 255 18.83 -19.66 -0.52
CA GLU A 255 18.96 -21.09 -0.84
C GLU A 255 19.17 -21.34 -2.34
N LEU A 256 18.40 -20.65 -3.19
CA LEU A 256 18.55 -20.74 -4.64
C LEU A 256 19.93 -20.24 -5.09
N ALA A 257 20.38 -19.09 -4.58
CA ALA A 257 21.66 -18.51 -4.97
C ALA A 257 22.85 -19.37 -4.53
N VAL A 258 22.77 -19.98 -3.33
CA VAL A 258 23.80 -20.91 -2.85
C VAL A 258 23.82 -22.17 -3.70
N ARG A 259 22.68 -22.76 -4.01
CA ARG A 259 22.60 -23.92 -4.90
C ARG A 259 23.22 -23.64 -6.27
N ASP A 260 22.88 -22.50 -6.87
CA ASP A 260 23.44 -22.09 -8.15
C ASP A 260 24.98 -21.90 -8.07
N ALA A 261 25.48 -21.29 -6.99
CA ALA A 261 26.90 -21.09 -6.77
C ALA A 261 27.64 -22.43 -6.61
N LEU A 262 27.07 -23.37 -5.86
CA LEU A 262 27.66 -24.69 -5.61
C LEU A 262 27.64 -25.59 -6.85
N VAL A 263 26.61 -25.50 -7.71
CA VAL A 263 26.55 -26.27 -8.99
C VAL A 263 27.61 -25.78 -9.98
N LYS A 264 27.98 -24.50 -9.95
CA LYS A 264 28.98 -23.92 -10.87
C LYS A 264 30.08 -23.19 -10.10
N PRO A 265 30.92 -23.92 -9.33
CA PRO A 265 31.91 -23.31 -8.47
C PRO A 265 32.98 -22.58 -9.28
N GLY A 266 33.42 -21.41 -8.78
CA GLY A 266 34.49 -20.61 -9.35
C GLY A 266 34.10 -19.72 -10.53
N ASN A 267 35.05 -18.84 -10.91
CA ASN A 267 34.87 -17.92 -12.04
C ASN A 267 35.03 -18.66 -13.37
N GLY A 268 34.47 -18.10 -14.46
CA GLY A 268 34.57 -18.69 -15.83
C GLY A 268 36.00 -19.00 -16.24
N VAL A 269 36.94 -18.09 -15.94
CA VAL A 269 38.38 -18.23 -16.20
C VAL A 269 38.96 -19.38 -15.39
N GLN A 270 38.65 -19.49 -14.10
CA GLN A 270 39.12 -20.55 -13.23
C GLN A 270 38.65 -21.93 -13.71
N ARG A 271 37.37 -22.01 -14.13
CA ARG A 271 36.80 -23.26 -14.73
C ARG A 271 37.47 -23.65 -16.04
N PHE A 272 37.83 -22.64 -16.89
CA PHE A 272 38.55 -22.91 -18.10
C PHE A 272 39.95 -23.51 -17.81
N PHE A 273 40.70 -22.86 -16.89
CA PHE A 273 42.02 -23.38 -16.50
C PHE A 273 41.95 -24.76 -15.83
N MET A 274 40.93 -24.99 -14.97
CA MET A 274 40.74 -26.34 -14.40
C MET A 274 40.53 -27.42 -15.47
N LYS A 275 39.71 -27.15 -16.49
CA LYS A 275 39.52 -28.06 -17.62
C LYS A 275 40.78 -28.25 -18.46
N LEU A 276 41.53 -27.14 -18.72
CA LEU A 276 42.76 -27.17 -19.44
C LEU A 276 43.81 -27.99 -18.70
N PHE A 277 44.01 -27.80 -17.40
CA PHE A 277 45.01 -28.54 -16.62
C PHE A 277 44.57 -30.02 -16.39
N ALA A 278 43.25 -30.30 -16.34
CA ALA A 278 42.74 -31.68 -16.37
C ALA A 278 43.08 -32.39 -17.69
N PHE A 279 42.95 -31.71 -18.82
CA PHE A 279 43.31 -32.21 -20.12
C PHE A 279 44.86 -32.40 -20.23
N LEU A 280 45.65 -31.40 -19.82
CA LEU A 280 47.09 -31.46 -19.79
C LEU A 280 47.58 -32.58 -18.85
N GLY A 281 46.94 -32.80 -17.72
CA GLY A 281 47.27 -33.88 -16.78
C GLY A 281 47.05 -35.30 -17.34
N ALA A 282 46.24 -35.44 -18.39
CA ALA A 282 46.08 -36.71 -19.12
C ALA A 282 47.03 -36.79 -20.31
N VAL A 283 47.15 -35.73 -21.10
CA VAL A 283 47.90 -35.73 -22.37
C VAL A 283 49.42 -35.72 -22.15
N LEU A 284 49.93 -34.89 -21.21
CA LEU A 284 51.38 -34.77 -20.96
C LEU A 284 52.03 -36.10 -20.49
N PRO A 285 51.49 -36.82 -19.50
CA PRO A 285 52.03 -38.12 -19.11
C PRO A 285 51.98 -39.13 -20.25
N LEU A 286 50.85 -39.20 -21.00
CA LEU A 286 50.70 -40.09 -22.13
C LEU A 286 51.70 -39.79 -23.24
N SER A 287 51.95 -38.53 -23.57
CA SER A 287 52.95 -38.10 -24.55
C SER A 287 54.38 -38.44 -24.09
N ALA A 288 54.65 -38.24 -22.79
CA ALA A 288 55.95 -38.59 -22.20
C ALA A 288 56.17 -40.11 -22.22
N MET A 289 55.13 -40.92 -21.89
CA MET A 289 55.19 -42.38 -21.98
C MET A 289 55.40 -42.86 -23.43
N SER A 290 54.69 -42.26 -24.37
CA SER A 290 54.83 -42.55 -25.80
C SER A 290 56.22 -42.25 -26.33
N TRP A 291 56.77 -41.10 -25.91
CA TRP A 291 58.15 -40.69 -26.26
C TRP A 291 59.17 -41.63 -25.68
N VAL A 292 59.07 -41.99 -24.40
CA VAL A 292 59.95 -42.95 -23.75
C VAL A 292 59.82 -44.34 -24.43
N GLY A 293 58.62 -44.79 -24.74
CA GLY A 293 58.39 -46.05 -25.46
C GLY A 293 58.99 -46.04 -26.84
N TYR A 294 58.93 -44.94 -27.59
CA TYR A 294 59.58 -44.79 -28.88
C TYR A 294 61.09 -44.84 -28.75
N GLN A 295 61.70 -44.17 -27.79
CA GLN A 295 63.15 -44.22 -27.55
C GLN A 295 63.63 -45.66 -27.17
N VAL A 296 62.86 -46.38 -26.36
CA VAL A 296 63.16 -47.75 -26.00
C VAL A 296 63.07 -48.66 -27.25
N PHE A 297 62.03 -48.46 -28.06
CA PHE A 297 61.87 -49.26 -29.31
C PHE A 297 63.00 -48.99 -30.32
N GLU A 298 63.34 -47.71 -30.55
CA GLU A 298 64.42 -47.31 -31.42
C GLU A 298 65.78 -47.79 -30.91
N GLY A 299 66.05 -47.68 -29.61
CA GLY A 299 67.28 -48.17 -28.99
C GLY A 299 67.42 -49.69 -29.07
N TYR A 300 66.31 -50.44 -28.93
CA TYR A 300 66.28 -51.89 -29.10
C TYR A 300 66.59 -52.29 -30.55
N TYR A 301 66.00 -51.57 -31.52
CA TYR A 301 66.19 -51.92 -32.95
C TYR A 301 67.57 -51.53 -33.42
N GLN A 302 68.12 -50.41 -32.95
CA GLN A 302 69.49 -50.00 -33.31
C GLN A 302 70.61 -50.81 -32.63
N SER A 303 70.36 -51.30 -31.39
CA SER A 303 71.32 -52.16 -30.70
C SER A 303 71.51 -53.56 -31.39
N GLY A 304 70.50 -53.99 -32.15
CA GLY A 304 70.54 -55.19 -32.93
C GLY A 304 71.34 -55.02 -34.26
N LEU A 305 71.56 -53.82 -34.72
CA LEU A 305 72.25 -53.50 -35.99
C LEU A 305 73.68 -52.95 -35.78
N THR A 306 73.97 -52.38 -34.62
CA THR A 306 75.29 -51.83 -34.27
C THR A 306 75.59 -52.19 -32.83
N GLU A 307 76.84 -52.69 -32.51
CA GLU A 307 77.30 -53.04 -31.14
C GLU A 307 77.30 -51.85 -30.13
N ARG A 308 76.22 -51.11 -30.07
CA ARG A 308 76.02 -50.04 -29.08
C ARG A 308 75.36 -50.56 -27.79
N ALA A 309 75.87 -50.19 -26.66
CA ALA A 309 75.31 -50.56 -25.36
C ALA A 309 73.84 -50.14 -25.27
N TYR A 310 72.97 -51.12 -24.89
CA TYR A 310 71.57 -50.89 -24.62
C TYR A 310 71.38 -49.77 -23.55
N LEU A 311 70.29 -49.04 -23.63
CA LEU A 311 69.91 -47.97 -22.73
C LEU A 311 70.21 -48.27 -21.25
N GLY A 312 71.08 -47.48 -20.60
CA GLY A 312 71.55 -47.70 -19.22
C GLY A 312 70.51 -47.35 -18.16
N THR A 313 70.86 -47.62 -16.88
CA THR A 313 70.06 -47.32 -15.70
C THR A 313 69.72 -45.81 -15.63
N ASP A 314 70.66 -44.94 -16.10
CA ASP A 314 70.44 -43.47 -16.14
C ASP A 314 69.26 -43.06 -17.02
N PHE A 315 69.10 -43.72 -18.18
CA PHE A 315 67.92 -43.48 -19.04
C PHE A 315 66.63 -43.89 -18.35
N ALA A 316 66.58 -44.98 -17.62
CA ALA A 316 65.42 -45.45 -16.90
C ALA A 316 65.01 -44.44 -15.79
N ILE A 317 66.03 -43.95 -15.05
CA ILE A 317 65.81 -42.95 -13.98
C ILE A 317 65.25 -41.65 -14.56
N HIS A 318 65.89 -41.11 -15.63
CA HIS A 318 65.40 -39.88 -16.26
C HIS A 318 64.04 -40.04 -16.90
N SER A 319 63.71 -41.17 -17.47
CA SER A 319 62.41 -41.47 -18.06
C SER A 319 61.33 -41.53 -17.01
N ILE A 320 61.56 -42.19 -15.89
CA ILE A 320 60.62 -42.20 -14.76
C ILE A 320 60.43 -40.82 -14.19
N LEU A 321 61.51 -40.07 -14.00
CA LEU A 321 61.45 -38.72 -13.49
C LEU A 321 60.68 -37.77 -14.44
N LEU A 322 60.86 -37.87 -15.74
CA LEU A 322 60.10 -37.12 -16.74
C LEU A 322 58.61 -37.41 -16.69
N ILE A 323 58.21 -38.69 -16.64
CA ILE A 323 56.81 -39.08 -16.52
C ILE A 323 56.21 -38.58 -15.21
N LEU A 324 56.97 -38.64 -14.12
CA LEU A 324 56.52 -38.24 -12.83
C LEU A 324 56.32 -36.70 -12.75
N ILE A 325 57.26 -35.92 -13.32
CA ILE A 325 57.12 -34.45 -13.38
C ILE A 325 55.95 -34.05 -14.27
N THR A 326 55.77 -34.67 -15.44
CA THR A 326 54.69 -34.37 -16.38
C THR A 326 53.32 -34.69 -15.81
N TRP A 327 53.21 -35.64 -14.87
CA TRP A 327 51.99 -35.95 -14.14
C TRP A 327 51.78 -35.08 -12.90
N LEU A 328 52.83 -34.81 -12.13
CA LEU A 328 52.77 -34.11 -10.84
C LEU A 328 52.49 -32.61 -10.99
N LEU A 329 53.10 -32.00 -12.01
CA LEU A 329 52.99 -30.53 -12.22
C LEU A 329 51.53 -30.11 -12.54
N PRO A 330 50.81 -30.69 -13.53
CA PRO A 330 49.40 -30.34 -13.74
C PRO A 330 48.52 -30.71 -12.56
N PHE A 331 48.81 -31.79 -11.84
CA PHE A 331 48.08 -32.22 -10.66
C PHE A 331 48.14 -31.17 -9.53
N PHE A 332 49.33 -30.65 -9.21
CA PHE A 332 49.46 -29.61 -8.18
C PHE A 332 48.82 -28.30 -8.58
N ILE A 333 48.94 -27.88 -9.86
CA ILE A 333 48.30 -26.70 -10.37
C ILE A 333 46.77 -26.84 -10.28
N GLN A 334 46.21 -27.98 -10.70
CA GLN A 334 44.80 -28.26 -10.62
C GLN A 334 44.29 -28.24 -9.15
N LYS A 335 45.10 -28.77 -8.22
CA LYS A 335 44.76 -28.74 -6.78
C LYS A 335 44.73 -27.35 -6.22
N GLN A 336 45.65 -26.44 -6.63
CA GLN A 336 45.69 -25.05 -6.20
C GLN A 336 44.58 -24.21 -6.84
N LEU A 337 44.13 -24.57 -8.06
CA LEU A 337 43.07 -23.87 -8.79
C LEU A 337 41.67 -24.26 -8.30
N LYS A 338 41.52 -25.34 -7.50
CA LYS A 338 40.22 -25.70 -6.95
C LYS A 338 39.64 -24.56 -6.11
N PRO A 339 38.44 -24.04 -6.44
CA PRO A 339 37.82 -23.00 -5.65
C PRO A 339 37.49 -23.52 -4.25
N SER A 340 37.76 -22.75 -3.23
CA SER A 340 37.30 -23.05 -1.89
C SER A 340 35.78 -23.05 -1.83
N MET A 341 35.16 -24.12 -1.39
CA MET A 341 33.70 -24.25 -1.26
C MET A 341 33.15 -23.21 -0.29
N GLU A 342 33.90 -22.88 0.75
CA GLU A 342 33.56 -21.77 1.66
C GLU A 342 33.42 -20.43 0.92
N LYS A 343 34.41 -20.07 0.07
CA LYS A 343 34.34 -18.83 -0.72
C LYS A 343 33.17 -18.84 -1.72
N VAL A 344 32.86 -20.00 -2.31
CA VAL A 344 31.74 -20.17 -3.22
C VAL A 344 30.41 -20.03 -2.49
N ALA A 345 30.27 -20.69 -1.33
CA ALA A 345 29.09 -20.58 -0.48
C ALA A 345 28.89 -19.16 0.03
N LEU A 346 29.96 -18.52 0.52
CA LEU A 346 29.95 -17.11 0.98
C LEU A 346 29.45 -16.17 -0.11
N LYS A 347 29.95 -16.33 -1.34
CA LYS A 347 29.49 -15.53 -2.48
C LYS A 347 28.02 -15.83 -2.82
N GLY A 348 27.59 -17.10 -2.76
CA GLY A 348 26.22 -17.48 -2.98
C GLY A 348 25.26 -16.89 -1.94
N LEU A 349 25.63 -16.98 -0.65
CA LEU A 349 24.87 -16.43 0.46
C LEU A 349 24.73 -14.91 0.34
N ALA A 350 25.82 -14.18 0.11
CA ALA A 350 25.81 -12.73 -0.09
C ALA A 350 24.92 -12.31 -1.27
N THR A 351 25.12 -12.96 -2.45
CA THR A 351 24.30 -12.67 -3.63
C THR A 351 22.81 -12.97 -3.39
N GLY A 352 22.53 -14.04 -2.64
CA GLY A 352 21.16 -14.41 -2.28
C GLY A 352 20.51 -13.40 -1.35
N LEU A 353 21.27 -12.87 -0.37
CA LEU A 353 20.80 -11.81 0.52
C LEU A 353 20.42 -10.56 -0.27
N THR A 354 21.33 -10.02 -1.09
CA THR A 354 21.05 -8.83 -1.91
C THR A 354 19.81 -9.03 -2.79
N LYS A 355 19.66 -10.20 -3.42
CA LYS A 355 18.46 -10.50 -4.21
C LYS A 355 17.20 -10.60 -3.36
N GLY A 356 17.28 -11.18 -2.17
CA GLY A 356 16.17 -11.27 -1.23
C GLY A 356 15.71 -9.91 -0.74
N LEU A 357 16.66 -9.02 -0.39
CA LEU A 357 16.37 -7.65 0.03
C LEU A 357 15.76 -6.82 -1.11
N ALA A 358 16.29 -6.93 -2.32
CA ALA A 358 15.72 -6.29 -3.50
C ALA A 358 14.30 -6.77 -3.81
N ALA A 359 14.00 -8.07 -3.60
CA ALA A 359 12.66 -8.62 -3.76
C ALA A 359 11.68 -8.04 -2.73
N LEU A 360 12.09 -7.91 -1.45
CA LEU A 360 11.27 -7.28 -0.40
C LEU A 360 10.95 -5.82 -0.76
N SER A 361 11.93 -5.04 -1.21
CA SER A 361 11.72 -3.65 -1.65
C SER A 361 10.75 -3.58 -2.83
N THR A 362 10.91 -4.43 -3.83
CA THR A 362 10.04 -4.46 -5.01
C THR A 362 8.59 -4.78 -4.64
N GLU A 363 8.38 -5.74 -3.74
CA GLU A 363 7.04 -6.09 -3.29
C GLU A 363 6.40 -4.98 -2.43
N THR A 364 7.19 -4.30 -1.60
CA THR A 364 6.71 -3.14 -0.84
C THR A 364 6.28 -2.02 -1.79
N LEU A 365 7.08 -1.71 -2.81
CA LEU A 365 6.72 -0.73 -3.84
C LEU A 365 5.46 -1.13 -4.61
N LYS A 366 5.24 -2.42 -4.85
CA LYS A 366 4.02 -2.91 -5.48
C LYS A 366 2.79 -2.62 -4.61
N VAL A 367 2.87 -2.83 -3.30
CA VAL A 367 1.77 -2.47 -2.37
C VAL A 367 1.50 -0.97 -2.39
N VAL A 368 2.54 -0.13 -2.43
CA VAL A 368 2.37 1.32 -2.55
C VAL A 368 1.71 1.71 -3.89
N ALA A 369 2.09 1.05 -4.99
CA ALA A 369 1.47 1.27 -6.30
C ALA A 369 -0.01 0.85 -6.32
N GLU A 370 -0.35 -0.30 -5.76
CA GLU A 370 -1.75 -0.76 -5.62
C GLU A 370 -2.58 0.23 -4.78
N ASN A 371 -1.99 0.79 -3.70
CA ASN A 371 -2.64 1.82 -2.89
C ASN A 371 -2.89 3.10 -3.70
N LYS A 372 -1.93 3.51 -4.55
CA LYS A 372 -2.08 4.64 -5.47
C LYS A 372 -3.22 4.41 -6.47
N GLU A 373 -3.24 3.25 -7.12
CA GLU A 373 -4.29 2.91 -8.09
C GLU A 373 -5.68 2.93 -7.45
N ALA A 374 -5.82 2.38 -6.25
CA ALA A 374 -7.08 2.42 -5.50
C ALA A 374 -7.51 3.86 -5.17
N ARG A 375 -6.57 4.73 -4.75
CA ARG A 375 -6.83 6.16 -4.52
C ARG A 375 -7.27 6.86 -5.80
N ASP A 376 -6.54 6.68 -6.89
CA ASP A 376 -6.80 7.35 -8.17
C ASP A 376 -8.16 6.91 -8.75
N PHE A 377 -8.53 5.65 -8.58
CA PHE A 377 -9.86 5.16 -8.92
C PHE A 377 -10.97 5.87 -8.13
N MET A 378 -10.83 5.95 -6.80
CA MET A 378 -11.80 6.64 -5.94
C MET A 378 -11.89 8.14 -6.25
N LEU A 379 -10.77 8.79 -6.55
CA LEU A 379 -10.73 10.19 -6.98
C LEU A 379 -11.52 10.40 -8.27
N ALA A 380 -11.32 9.54 -9.26
CA ALA A 380 -12.04 9.60 -10.54
C ALA A 380 -13.56 9.41 -10.33
N GLU A 381 -13.98 8.48 -9.46
CA GLU A 381 -15.41 8.31 -9.14
C GLU A 381 -16.01 9.56 -8.48
N VAL A 382 -15.33 10.14 -7.49
CA VAL A 382 -15.80 11.36 -6.82
C VAL A 382 -15.89 12.53 -7.80
N GLN A 383 -14.90 12.70 -8.68
CA GLN A 383 -14.91 13.73 -9.72
C GLN A 383 -16.05 13.52 -10.71
N ALA A 384 -16.32 12.28 -11.13
CA ALA A 384 -17.43 11.96 -12.01
C ALA A 384 -18.79 12.30 -11.36
N LEU A 385 -18.96 12.00 -10.07
CA LEU A 385 -20.15 12.37 -9.31
C LEU A 385 -20.33 13.89 -9.20
N ILE A 386 -19.25 14.65 -8.99
CA ILE A 386 -19.28 16.13 -8.95
C ILE A 386 -19.75 16.65 -10.33
N GLN A 387 -19.21 16.12 -11.44
CA GLN A 387 -19.65 16.51 -12.80
C GLN A 387 -21.12 16.17 -13.04
N GLN A 388 -21.60 15.02 -12.56
CA GLN A 388 -23.03 14.69 -12.61
C GLN A 388 -23.88 15.68 -11.83
N CYS A 389 -23.47 16.09 -10.64
CA CYS A 389 -24.15 17.12 -9.86
C CYS A 389 -24.22 18.44 -10.63
N GLU A 390 -23.14 18.85 -11.32
CA GLU A 390 -23.10 20.06 -12.14
C GLU A 390 -24.05 19.98 -13.34
N SER A 391 -24.03 18.87 -14.06
CA SER A 391 -24.89 18.69 -15.24
C SER A 391 -26.37 18.65 -14.88
N THR A 392 -26.72 18.11 -13.72
CA THR A 392 -28.10 17.99 -13.25
C THR A 392 -28.61 19.31 -12.67
N GLY A 393 -27.69 20.15 -12.11
CA GLY A 393 -28.02 21.43 -11.45
C GLY A 393 -28.23 22.61 -12.39
N THR A 394 -28.09 22.49 -13.72
CA THR A 394 -27.85 23.62 -14.64
C THR A 394 -29.09 24.35 -15.16
N LYS A 395 -30.30 24.10 -14.70
CA LYS A 395 -31.48 24.85 -15.13
C LYS A 395 -32.15 25.58 -13.95
N PRO A 396 -31.84 26.87 -13.70
CA PRO A 396 -32.64 27.65 -12.78
C PRO A 396 -34.04 27.86 -13.36
N GLN A 397 -35.04 27.14 -12.85
CA GLN A 397 -36.42 27.50 -13.09
C GLN A 397 -36.72 28.73 -12.23
N THR A 398 -37.15 29.82 -12.90
CA THR A 398 -37.68 30.99 -12.23
C THR A 398 -38.96 30.59 -11.49
N ILE A 399 -39.03 30.85 -10.18
CA ILE A 399 -40.21 30.56 -9.39
C ILE A 399 -41.31 31.54 -9.86
N GLU A 400 -42.29 31.05 -10.57
CA GLU A 400 -43.42 31.90 -11.06
C GLU A 400 -44.48 32.14 -9.97
N ASN A 401 -44.53 31.26 -8.99
CA ASN A 401 -45.55 31.35 -7.92
C ASN A 401 -45.13 32.37 -6.83
N LYS A 402 -45.82 33.50 -6.80
CA LYS A 402 -45.60 34.57 -5.79
C LYS A 402 -45.78 34.09 -4.35
N THR A 403 -46.69 33.15 -4.10
CA THR A 403 -46.92 32.61 -2.77
C THR A 403 -45.69 31.81 -2.31
N LEU A 404 -45.14 30.97 -3.17
CA LEU A 404 -43.95 30.19 -2.90
C LEU A 404 -42.71 31.07 -2.69
N SER A 405 -42.54 32.11 -3.49
CA SER A 405 -41.40 33.03 -3.34
C SER A 405 -41.36 33.74 -1.97
N ARG A 406 -42.51 33.98 -1.37
CA ARG A 406 -42.65 34.58 -0.02
C ARG A 406 -42.38 33.61 1.13
N MET A 407 -42.46 32.32 0.86
CA MET A 407 -42.21 31.25 1.83
C MET A 407 -40.72 30.80 1.90
N LEU A 408 -39.90 31.35 1.02
CA LEU A 408 -38.50 30.96 0.88
C LEU A 408 -37.57 32.05 1.39
N ILE A 409 -36.43 31.65 1.92
CA ILE A 409 -35.35 32.62 2.24
C ILE A 409 -34.68 33.03 0.92
N SER A 410 -34.66 34.34 0.66
CA SER A 410 -33.90 34.93 -0.45
C SER A 410 -32.44 34.99 -0.04
N GLY A 411 -31.64 34.08 -0.62
CA GLY A 411 -30.19 34.00 -0.57
C GLY A 411 -29.44 34.66 0.60
N ARG A 412 -28.94 33.87 1.53
CA ARG A 412 -27.75 34.29 2.26
C ARG A 412 -26.56 34.25 1.26
N LYS A 413 -26.05 35.47 0.95
CA LYS A 413 -24.70 35.61 0.37
C LYS A 413 -23.66 35.11 1.34
#